data_2bea77a2fdd00bc2726e9e985de329a2
#
_entry.id   2bea77a2fdd00bc2726e9e985de329a2
#
_cell.length_a   1.000
_cell.length_b   1.000
_cell.length_c   1.000
_cell.angle_alpha   90.00
_cell.angle_beta   90.00
_cell.angle_gamma   90.00
#
_symmetry.space_group_name_H-M   'P 1'
#
loop_
_entity.id
_entity.type
_entity.pdbx_description
1 polymer ?
#
loop_
_entity_poly.entity_id
_entity_poly.type
_entity_poly.pdbx_seq_one_letter_code
_entity_poly.pdbx_strand_id
1 'polypeptide(L)'
;MTIRIDTLKKIVSHDLYYALRSARGVLFLVFFAVFWLWIFTKFGHVDTGWLKSPDSSFILAWLFDAKTAQSLFTDRHPGFSLYYLIAINTAPFFVLFAASDQTANDIGGQYLRFLLPRCLRSEIYLGRFLGAVLLVWMAYAVVTLLAMLWVVVFNNASLTNVFMDALWMIVCLAIYAVPFIAMMSLSSALVGSAALSALLGIGFYFIVTIIVSVMGFQSGQLAEVVSYILPNTMKSELLLFEFGALIKAVGVNVIYMVVYFYLGWLIFSRRDI
;
A
#
# COMPACT_ATOMS: atom_id res chain seq x y z
N MET A 1 25.22 -16.63 10.58
CA MET A 1 23.99 -17.25 11.12
C MET A 1 22.99 -17.34 9.99
N THR A 2 22.59 -18.55 9.60
CA THR A 2 21.66 -18.77 8.47
C THR A 2 20.21 -18.67 8.96
N ILE A 3 19.37 -17.93 8.23
CA ILE A 3 17.93 -17.81 8.49
C ILE A 3 17.27 -19.18 8.23
N ARG A 4 16.47 -19.65 9.19
CA ARG A 4 15.74 -20.92 9.09
C ARG A 4 14.38 -20.69 8.43
N ILE A 5 14.21 -21.20 7.21
CA ILE A 5 13.00 -21.01 6.39
C ILE A 5 11.75 -21.55 7.10
N ASP A 6 11.86 -22.67 7.81
CA ASP A 6 10.71 -23.26 8.53
C ASP A 6 10.24 -22.40 9.71
N THR A 7 11.17 -21.75 10.41
CA THR A 7 10.84 -20.79 11.46
C THR A 7 10.15 -19.57 10.87
N LEU A 8 10.67 -19.04 9.74
CA LEU A 8 10.07 -17.90 9.04
C LEU A 8 8.64 -18.20 8.59
N LYS A 9 8.39 -19.36 7.96
CA LYS A 9 7.04 -19.78 7.54
C LYS A 9 6.07 -19.86 8.72
N LYS A 10 6.50 -20.38 9.87
CA LYS A 10 5.67 -20.44 11.08
C LYS A 10 5.32 -19.04 11.61
N ILE A 11 6.28 -18.11 11.63
CA ILE A 11 6.03 -16.73 12.07
C ILE A 11 5.02 -16.08 11.14
N VAL A 12 5.23 -16.13 9.82
CA VAL A 12 4.33 -15.54 8.82
C VAL A 12 2.92 -16.13 8.91
N SER A 13 2.80 -17.45 9.00
CA SER A 13 1.50 -18.12 9.14
C SER A 13 0.78 -17.73 10.43
N HIS A 14 1.52 -17.66 11.54
CA HIS A 14 0.97 -17.22 12.81
C HIS A 14 0.49 -15.76 12.75
N ASP A 15 1.24 -14.88 12.09
CA ASP A 15 0.88 -13.47 11.94
C ASP A 15 -0.39 -13.27 11.12
N LEU A 16 -0.49 -13.98 10.00
CA LEU A 16 -1.71 -13.94 9.20
C LEU A 16 -2.92 -14.45 9.98
N TYR A 17 -2.77 -15.56 10.69
CA TYR A 17 -3.84 -16.09 11.52
C TYR A 17 -4.23 -15.12 12.64
N TYR A 18 -3.24 -14.51 13.29
CA TYR A 18 -3.47 -13.52 14.32
C TYR A 18 -4.12 -12.24 13.77
N ALA A 19 -3.67 -11.73 12.62
CA ALA A 19 -4.25 -10.56 11.96
C ALA A 19 -5.74 -10.78 11.62
N LEU A 20 -6.12 -12.00 11.20
CA LEU A 20 -7.50 -12.34 10.86
C LEU A 20 -8.41 -12.55 12.10
N ARG A 21 -7.85 -12.78 13.29
CA ARG A 21 -8.60 -13.08 14.52
C ARG A 21 -8.46 -12.04 15.63
N SER A 22 -7.43 -11.21 15.59
CA SER A 22 -7.26 -10.15 16.57
C SER A 22 -8.31 -9.06 16.39
N ALA A 23 -8.77 -8.46 17.50
CA ALA A 23 -9.74 -7.38 17.45
C ALA A 23 -9.30 -6.22 16.53
N ARG A 24 -7.99 -5.90 16.48
CA ARG A 24 -7.42 -4.86 15.61
C ARG A 24 -7.43 -5.23 14.15
N GLY A 25 -7.01 -6.46 13.83
CA GLY A 25 -7.01 -6.95 12.45
C GLY A 25 -8.42 -7.05 11.89
N VAL A 26 -9.38 -7.57 12.68
CA VAL A 26 -10.80 -7.61 12.32
C VAL A 26 -11.34 -6.19 12.13
N LEU A 27 -11.04 -5.25 13.02
CA LEU A 27 -11.48 -3.86 12.91
C LEU A 27 -10.91 -3.20 11.64
N PHE A 28 -9.64 -3.43 11.33
CA PHE A 28 -9.05 -2.95 10.08
C PHE A 28 -9.78 -3.53 8.86
N LEU A 29 -9.99 -4.85 8.82
CA LEU A 29 -10.65 -5.51 7.70
C LEU A 29 -12.10 -5.04 7.54
N VAL A 30 -12.83 -4.85 8.64
CA VAL A 30 -14.20 -4.31 8.61
C VAL A 30 -14.19 -2.87 8.09
N PHE A 31 -13.32 -2.01 8.61
CA PHE A 31 -13.20 -0.63 8.14
C PHE A 31 -12.84 -0.56 6.65
N PHE A 32 -11.88 -1.37 6.22
CA PHE A 32 -11.46 -1.48 4.83
C PHE A 32 -12.61 -1.98 3.94
N ALA A 33 -13.33 -3.01 4.38
CA ALA A 33 -14.48 -3.55 3.65
C ALA A 33 -15.63 -2.54 3.57
N VAL A 34 -15.98 -1.86 4.68
CA VAL A 34 -17.03 -0.83 4.70
C VAL A 34 -16.68 0.33 3.78
N PHE A 35 -15.42 0.79 3.80
CA PHE A 35 -14.96 1.84 2.89
C PHE A 35 -15.16 1.44 1.42
N TRP A 36 -14.75 0.24 1.03
CA TRP A 36 -14.88 -0.20 -0.36
C TRP A 36 -16.33 -0.49 -0.74
N LEU A 37 -17.14 -1.05 0.15
CA LEU A 37 -18.57 -1.21 -0.10
C LEU A 37 -19.26 0.15 -0.30
N TRP A 38 -18.90 1.15 0.51
CA TRP A 38 -19.42 2.51 0.34
C TRP A 38 -19.02 3.10 -1.00
N ILE A 39 -17.76 2.94 -1.42
CA ILE A 39 -17.27 3.38 -2.73
C ILE A 39 -18.06 2.70 -3.86
N PHE A 40 -18.22 1.38 -3.82
CA PHE A 40 -18.96 0.64 -4.86
C PHE A 40 -20.43 1.06 -4.94
N THR A 41 -21.12 1.30 -3.82
CA THR A 41 -22.49 1.79 -3.85
C THR A 41 -22.60 3.17 -4.48
N LYS A 42 -21.62 4.05 -4.27
CA LYS A 42 -21.60 5.38 -4.92
C LYS A 42 -21.33 5.29 -6.42
N PHE A 43 -20.39 4.45 -6.84
CA PHE A 43 -20.08 4.26 -8.26
C PHE A 43 -21.17 3.56 -9.05
N GLY A 44 -22.00 2.73 -8.44
CA GLY A 44 -23.14 2.13 -9.11
C GLY A 44 -24.18 3.13 -9.62
N HIS A 45 -24.18 4.36 -9.09
CA HIS A 45 -25.08 5.43 -9.47
C HIS A 45 -24.42 6.53 -10.33
N VAL A 46 -23.10 6.46 -10.55
CA VAL A 46 -22.39 7.44 -11.38
C VAL A 46 -22.33 6.94 -12.81
N ASP A 47 -22.92 7.70 -13.72
CA ASP A 47 -22.71 7.47 -15.14
C ASP A 47 -21.26 7.78 -15.49
N THR A 48 -20.43 6.74 -15.55
CA THR A 48 -19.01 6.87 -15.89
C THR A 48 -18.78 7.13 -17.39
N GLY A 49 -19.84 7.11 -18.21
CA GLY A 49 -19.76 7.39 -19.65
C GLY A 49 -19.26 8.80 -19.96
N TRP A 50 -19.58 9.76 -19.11
CA TRP A 50 -19.10 11.14 -19.28
C TRP A 50 -17.57 11.26 -19.22
N LEU A 51 -16.87 10.36 -18.50
CA LEU A 51 -15.41 10.34 -18.43
C LEU A 51 -14.72 10.03 -19.77
N LYS A 52 -15.46 9.51 -20.74
CA LYS A 52 -15.02 9.33 -22.13
C LYS A 52 -15.38 10.51 -23.04
N SER A 53 -16.11 11.49 -22.54
CA SER A 53 -16.51 12.65 -23.34
C SER A 53 -15.33 13.62 -23.55
N PRO A 54 -15.32 14.38 -24.65
CA PRO A 54 -14.30 15.42 -24.90
C PRO A 54 -14.22 16.47 -23.78
N ASP A 55 -15.36 16.79 -23.16
CA ASP A 55 -15.44 17.79 -22.09
C ASP A 55 -14.73 17.35 -20.81
N SER A 56 -14.76 16.05 -20.49
CA SER A 56 -14.04 15.50 -19.35
C SER A 56 -12.53 15.41 -19.58
N SER A 57 -12.11 15.28 -20.83
CA SER A 57 -10.69 15.16 -21.19
C SER A 57 -9.87 16.36 -20.72
N PHE A 58 -10.46 17.56 -20.72
CA PHE A 58 -9.82 18.79 -20.21
C PHE A 58 -9.62 18.73 -18.69
N ILE A 59 -10.63 18.29 -17.94
CA ILE A 59 -10.57 18.16 -16.47
C ILE A 59 -9.58 17.04 -16.09
N LEU A 60 -9.61 15.93 -16.81
CA LEU A 60 -8.70 14.81 -16.59
C LEU A 60 -7.25 15.17 -16.93
N ALA A 61 -7.02 15.92 -18.01
CA ALA A 61 -5.69 16.40 -18.38
C ALA A 61 -5.14 17.47 -17.42
N TRP A 62 -6.02 18.18 -16.72
CA TRP A 62 -5.62 19.13 -15.67
C TRP A 62 -5.29 18.43 -14.36
N LEU A 63 -6.01 17.34 -14.00
CA LEU A 63 -5.77 16.55 -12.79
C LEU A 63 -4.63 15.54 -12.97
N PHE A 64 -4.47 15.03 -14.19
CA PHE A 64 -3.48 14.03 -14.56
C PHE A 64 -2.80 14.49 -15.84
N ASP A 65 -1.58 14.04 -16.08
CA ASP A 65 -0.94 14.16 -17.39
C ASP A 65 -1.82 13.55 -18.48
N ALA A 66 -1.85 14.17 -19.68
CA ALA A 66 -2.69 13.74 -20.79
C ALA A 66 -2.50 12.26 -21.17
N LYS A 67 -1.25 11.76 -21.10
CA LYS A 67 -0.92 10.37 -21.35
C LYS A 67 -1.54 9.43 -20.30
N THR A 68 -1.49 9.82 -19.03
CA THR A 68 -2.10 9.07 -17.91
C THR A 68 -3.62 9.05 -18.01
N ALA A 69 -4.24 10.20 -18.36
CA ALA A 69 -5.67 10.29 -18.56
C ALA A 69 -6.14 9.37 -19.71
N GLN A 70 -5.42 9.36 -20.83
CA GLN A 70 -5.71 8.48 -21.96
C GLN A 70 -5.60 7.01 -21.56
N SER A 71 -4.50 6.58 -20.93
CA SER A 71 -4.27 5.19 -20.56
C SER A 71 -5.31 4.65 -19.56
N LEU A 72 -5.83 5.52 -18.69
CA LEU A 72 -6.81 5.14 -17.68
C LEU A 72 -8.25 5.12 -18.23
N PHE A 73 -8.67 6.16 -18.95
CA PHE A 73 -10.09 6.37 -19.23
C PHE A 73 -10.48 6.09 -20.69
N THR A 74 -9.55 6.24 -21.65
CA THR A 74 -9.84 5.98 -23.05
C THR A 74 -9.66 4.50 -23.39
N ASP A 75 -8.54 3.93 -22.97
CA ASP A 75 -8.17 2.57 -23.34
C ASP A 75 -8.83 1.50 -22.46
N ARG A 76 -9.39 1.89 -21.30
CA ARG A 76 -9.95 0.98 -20.28
C ARG A 76 -11.36 1.33 -19.87
N HIS A 77 -11.96 0.43 -19.08
CA HIS A 77 -13.29 0.67 -18.53
C HIS A 77 -13.25 1.76 -17.45
N PRO A 78 -13.95 2.91 -17.62
CA PRO A 78 -13.83 4.07 -16.71
C PRO A 78 -14.14 3.76 -15.26
N GLY A 79 -15.16 2.95 -14.98
CA GLY A 79 -15.52 2.56 -13.61
C GLY A 79 -14.39 1.77 -12.92
N PHE A 80 -13.68 0.91 -13.68
CA PHE A 80 -12.56 0.14 -13.14
C PHE A 80 -11.31 1.01 -12.91
N SER A 81 -11.09 1.98 -13.82
CA SER A 81 -10.03 2.97 -13.68
C SER A 81 -10.24 3.90 -12.48
N LEU A 82 -11.49 4.31 -12.22
CA LEU A 82 -11.83 5.05 -11.00
C LEU A 82 -11.54 4.25 -9.73
N TYR A 83 -11.90 2.95 -9.70
CA TYR A 83 -11.49 2.07 -8.61
C TYR A 83 -9.98 2.14 -8.39
N TYR A 84 -9.19 1.95 -9.46
CA TYR A 84 -7.73 1.92 -9.37
C TYR A 84 -7.16 3.25 -8.88
N LEU A 85 -7.67 4.38 -9.36
CA LEU A 85 -7.27 5.70 -8.90
C LEU A 85 -7.52 5.88 -7.41
N ILE A 86 -8.67 5.48 -6.92
CA ILE A 86 -8.96 5.57 -5.48
C ILE A 86 -8.08 4.61 -4.70
N ALA A 87 -7.90 3.38 -5.20
CA ALA A 87 -7.06 2.39 -4.55
C ALA A 87 -5.62 2.88 -4.37
N ILE A 88 -4.98 3.40 -5.43
CA ILE A 88 -3.59 3.86 -5.35
C ILE A 88 -3.44 5.13 -4.50
N ASN A 89 -4.44 6.02 -4.48
CA ASN A 89 -4.42 7.23 -3.67
C ASN A 89 -4.63 6.95 -2.18
N THR A 90 -5.48 6.00 -1.84
CA THR A 90 -5.78 5.64 -0.46
C THR A 90 -4.85 4.56 0.09
N ALA A 91 -4.10 3.88 -0.79
CA ALA A 91 -3.17 2.81 -0.41
C ALA A 91 -2.19 3.22 0.70
N PRO A 92 -1.50 4.38 0.66
CA PRO A 92 -0.58 4.75 1.73
C PRO A 92 -1.26 4.71 3.10
N PHE A 93 -2.46 5.29 3.22
CA PHE A 93 -3.20 5.34 4.48
C PHE A 93 -3.57 3.93 4.99
N PHE A 94 -4.20 3.11 4.15
CA PHE A 94 -4.62 1.77 4.55
C PHE A 94 -3.43 0.85 4.84
N VAL A 95 -2.37 0.94 4.04
CA VAL A 95 -1.17 0.13 4.22
C VAL A 95 -0.45 0.49 5.52
N LEU A 96 -0.27 1.79 5.81
CA LEU A 96 0.35 2.24 7.05
C LEU A 96 -0.44 1.81 8.27
N PHE A 97 -1.77 1.88 8.19
CA PHE A 97 -2.64 1.43 9.28
C PHE A 97 -2.58 -0.09 9.47
N ALA A 98 -2.68 -0.87 8.38
CA ALA A 98 -2.61 -2.34 8.41
C ALA A 98 -1.27 -2.85 8.95
N ALA A 99 -0.17 -2.18 8.58
CA ALA A 99 1.20 -2.59 8.94
C ALA A 99 1.70 -2.00 10.27
N SER A 100 0.86 -1.32 11.05
CA SER A 100 1.28 -0.59 12.26
C SER A 100 1.74 -1.48 13.41
N ASP A 101 1.34 -2.73 13.45
CA ASP A 101 1.62 -3.68 14.55
C ASP A 101 2.64 -4.76 14.18
N GLN A 102 3.65 -4.44 13.39
CA GLN A 102 4.64 -5.46 13.00
C GLN A 102 5.48 -5.94 14.19
N THR A 103 6.13 -5.02 14.90
CA THR A 103 6.99 -5.34 16.04
C THR A 103 6.65 -4.55 17.31
N ALA A 104 5.79 -3.53 17.20
CA ALA A 104 5.53 -2.59 18.27
C ALA A 104 4.93 -3.26 19.52
N ASN A 105 3.96 -4.16 19.38
CA ASN A 105 3.37 -4.85 20.51
C ASN A 105 4.31 -5.90 21.10
N ASP A 106 5.15 -6.55 20.29
CA ASP A 106 6.16 -7.50 20.79
C ASP A 106 7.18 -6.80 21.69
N ILE A 107 7.53 -5.55 21.31
CA ILE A 107 8.42 -4.69 22.09
C ILE A 107 7.73 -4.23 23.39
N GLY A 108 6.54 -3.65 23.28
CA GLY A 108 5.82 -3.08 24.43
C GLY A 108 5.34 -4.12 25.42
N GLY A 109 4.90 -5.28 24.94
CA GLY A 109 4.48 -6.41 25.78
C GLY A 109 5.62 -7.28 26.28
N GLN A 110 6.88 -6.95 25.95
CA GLN A 110 8.07 -7.73 26.27
C GLN A 110 8.02 -9.19 25.78
N TYR A 111 7.19 -9.49 24.77
CA TYR A 111 7.05 -10.84 24.21
C TYR A 111 8.33 -11.34 23.54
N LEU A 112 9.21 -10.43 23.14
CA LEU A 112 10.51 -10.76 22.55
C LEU A 112 11.39 -11.60 23.50
N ARG A 113 11.25 -11.46 24.81
CA ARG A 113 11.95 -12.31 25.79
C ARG A 113 11.63 -13.80 25.64
N PHE A 114 10.43 -14.13 25.20
CA PHE A 114 10.01 -15.52 24.97
C PHE A 114 10.34 -16.03 23.56
N LEU A 115 10.47 -15.12 22.59
CA LEU A 115 10.77 -15.47 21.20
C LEU A 115 12.28 -15.63 20.95
N LEU A 116 13.11 -14.76 21.53
CA LEU A 116 14.56 -14.72 21.29
C LEU A 116 15.32 -16.01 21.66
N PRO A 117 14.94 -16.81 22.68
CA PRO A 117 15.59 -18.08 22.92
C PRO A 117 15.35 -19.13 21.82
N ARG A 118 14.31 -18.93 20.99
CA ARG A 118 13.86 -19.88 19.97
C ARG A 118 14.08 -19.41 18.54
N CYS A 119 14.11 -18.09 18.32
CA CYS A 119 14.16 -17.47 16.99
C CYS A 119 15.23 -16.38 16.95
N LEU A 120 15.87 -16.22 15.81
CA LEU A 120 16.79 -15.10 15.57
C LEU A 120 16.01 -13.78 15.45
N ARG A 121 16.61 -12.66 15.88
CA ARG A 121 16.01 -11.32 15.69
C ARG A 121 15.67 -11.06 14.23
N SER A 122 16.54 -11.50 13.30
CA SER A 122 16.28 -11.38 11.85
C SER A 122 15.10 -12.20 11.37
N GLU A 123 14.88 -13.40 11.92
CA GLU A 123 13.73 -14.23 11.58
C GLU A 123 12.43 -13.59 12.06
N ILE A 124 12.43 -13.00 13.25
CA ILE A 124 11.25 -12.29 13.80
C ILE A 124 10.93 -11.07 12.96
N TYR A 125 11.92 -10.17 12.74
CA TYR A 125 11.70 -8.92 12.02
C TYR A 125 11.25 -9.13 10.57
N LEU A 126 11.95 -10.03 9.85
CA LEU A 126 11.61 -10.39 8.47
C LEU A 126 10.26 -11.11 8.40
N GLY A 127 9.96 -12.01 9.34
CA GLY A 127 8.70 -12.74 9.38
C GLY A 127 7.50 -11.82 9.59
N ARG A 128 7.59 -10.86 10.52
CA ARG A 128 6.57 -9.84 10.75
C ARG A 128 6.36 -8.94 9.53
N PHE A 129 7.44 -8.52 8.89
CA PHE A 129 7.36 -7.75 7.64
C PHE A 129 6.65 -8.52 6.52
N LEU A 130 7.04 -9.78 6.28
CA LEU A 130 6.41 -10.62 5.26
C LEU A 130 4.94 -10.94 5.59
N GLY A 131 4.60 -11.12 6.85
CA GLY A 131 3.21 -11.28 7.31
C GLY A 131 2.35 -10.07 6.95
N ALA A 132 2.86 -8.86 7.20
CA ALA A 132 2.19 -7.61 6.82
C ALA A 132 2.07 -7.45 5.30
N VAL A 133 3.11 -7.79 4.54
CA VAL A 133 3.08 -7.77 3.06
C VAL A 133 1.99 -8.68 2.53
N LEU A 134 1.93 -9.93 3.00
CA LEU A 134 0.92 -10.89 2.54
C LEU A 134 -0.50 -10.48 2.93
N LEU A 135 -0.70 -9.93 4.13
CA LEU A 135 -2.01 -9.42 4.56
C LEU A 135 -2.52 -8.31 3.63
N VAL A 136 -1.67 -7.33 3.34
CA VAL A 136 -2.00 -6.20 2.46
C VAL A 136 -2.24 -6.66 1.03
N TRP A 137 -1.39 -7.54 0.51
CA TRP A 137 -1.56 -8.09 -0.84
C TRP A 137 -2.88 -8.86 -1.00
N MET A 138 -3.22 -9.71 -0.02
CA MET A 138 -4.51 -10.42 -0.02
C MET A 138 -5.68 -9.45 0.05
N ALA A 139 -5.62 -8.43 0.90
CA ALA A 139 -6.70 -7.45 1.02
C ALA A 139 -6.95 -6.70 -0.31
N TYR A 140 -5.89 -6.21 -0.96
CA TYR A 140 -6.03 -5.53 -2.26
C TYR A 140 -6.40 -6.48 -3.39
N ALA A 141 -5.90 -7.72 -3.41
CA ALA A 141 -6.30 -8.71 -4.40
C ALA A 141 -7.81 -9.00 -4.31
N VAL A 142 -8.32 -9.23 -3.11
CA VAL A 142 -9.76 -9.48 -2.89
C VAL A 142 -10.60 -8.28 -3.34
N VAL A 143 -10.24 -7.06 -2.96
CA VAL A 143 -11.01 -5.87 -3.36
C VAL A 143 -10.92 -5.61 -4.86
N THR A 144 -9.76 -5.82 -5.50
CA THR A 144 -9.63 -5.67 -6.95
C THR A 144 -10.51 -6.69 -7.69
N LEU A 145 -10.56 -7.93 -7.21
CA LEU A 145 -11.46 -8.95 -7.79
C LEU A 145 -12.93 -8.61 -7.58
N LEU A 146 -13.31 -8.06 -6.42
CA LEU A 146 -14.67 -7.56 -6.18
C LEU A 146 -15.01 -6.38 -7.10
N ALA A 147 -14.09 -5.45 -7.31
CA ALA A 147 -14.25 -4.35 -8.26
C ALA A 147 -14.41 -4.85 -9.69
N MET A 148 -13.62 -5.84 -10.09
CA MET A 148 -13.76 -6.51 -11.38
C MET A 148 -15.16 -7.12 -11.56
N LEU A 149 -15.61 -7.90 -10.58
CA LEU A 149 -16.95 -8.50 -10.62
C LEU A 149 -18.04 -7.42 -10.67
N TRP A 150 -17.89 -6.35 -9.90
CA TRP A 150 -18.82 -5.21 -9.93
C TRP A 150 -18.95 -4.62 -11.34
N VAL A 151 -17.84 -4.33 -11.98
CA VAL A 151 -17.82 -3.72 -13.33
C VAL A 151 -18.39 -4.67 -14.39
N VAL A 152 -18.11 -5.96 -14.30
CA VAL A 152 -18.63 -6.98 -15.23
C VAL A 152 -20.16 -7.13 -15.08
N VAL A 153 -20.65 -7.20 -13.83
CA VAL A 153 -22.09 -7.46 -13.57
C VAL A 153 -22.97 -6.23 -13.83
N PHE A 154 -22.53 -5.05 -13.36
CA PHE A 154 -23.37 -3.85 -13.44
C PHE A 154 -23.12 -3.00 -14.68
N ASN A 155 -21.93 -3.04 -15.26
CA ASN A 155 -21.58 -2.20 -16.41
C ASN A 155 -21.43 -3.01 -17.71
N ASN A 156 -21.78 -4.31 -17.72
CA ASN A 156 -21.71 -5.20 -18.89
C ASN A 156 -20.35 -5.20 -19.60
N ALA A 157 -19.25 -5.05 -18.85
CA ALA A 157 -17.92 -5.02 -19.42
C ALA A 157 -17.45 -6.43 -19.85
N SER A 158 -16.59 -6.51 -20.85
CA SER A 158 -15.98 -7.77 -21.28
C SER A 158 -15.11 -8.35 -20.18
N LEU A 159 -15.45 -9.56 -19.72
CA LEU A 159 -14.72 -10.26 -18.66
C LEU A 159 -13.22 -10.41 -18.96
N THR A 160 -12.87 -10.75 -20.20
CA THR A 160 -11.48 -10.99 -20.60
C THR A 160 -10.60 -9.75 -20.47
N ASN A 161 -11.09 -8.60 -20.94
CA ASN A 161 -10.34 -7.34 -20.89
C ASN A 161 -10.17 -6.85 -19.45
N VAL A 162 -11.28 -6.86 -18.68
CA VAL A 162 -11.26 -6.40 -17.29
C VAL A 162 -10.42 -7.34 -16.41
N PHE A 163 -10.35 -8.64 -16.71
CA PHE A 163 -9.50 -9.59 -16.00
C PHE A 163 -8.01 -9.29 -16.17
N MET A 164 -7.57 -8.97 -17.40
CA MET A 164 -6.17 -8.59 -17.63
C MET A 164 -5.82 -7.28 -16.94
N ASP A 165 -6.72 -6.29 -16.96
CA ASP A 165 -6.55 -5.04 -16.22
C ASP A 165 -6.50 -5.30 -14.70
N ALA A 166 -7.34 -6.21 -14.18
CA ALA A 166 -7.32 -6.58 -12.76
C ALA A 166 -6.00 -7.19 -12.32
N LEU A 167 -5.43 -8.11 -13.10
CA LEU A 167 -4.13 -8.69 -12.80
C LEU A 167 -3.03 -7.62 -12.77
N TRP A 168 -3.04 -6.71 -13.73
CA TRP A 168 -2.10 -5.61 -13.77
C TRP A 168 -2.23 -4.70 -12.54
N MET A 169 -3.45 -4.30 -12.19
CA MET A 169 -3.72 -3.45 -11.03
C MET A 169 -3.30 -4.11 -9.71
N ILE A 170 -3.54 -5.43 -9.55
CA ILE A 170 -3.08 -6.19 -8.38
C ILE A 170 -1.55 -6.12 -8.27
N VAL A 171 -0.83 -6.33 -9.38
CA VAL A 171 0.64 -6.25 -9.38
C VAL A 171 1.11 -4.84 -9.05
N CYS A 172 0.53 -3.81 -9.66
CA CYS A 172 0.89 -2.42 -9.39
C CYS A 172 0.64 -2.02 -7.92
N LEU A 173 -0.53 -2.36 -7.37
CA LEU A 173 -0.87 -2.09 -5.97
C LEU A 173 0.04 -2.87 -5.01
N ALA A 174 0.37 -4.13 -5.35
CA ALA A 174 1.28 -4.95 -4.56
C ALA A 174 2.69 -4.33 -4.50
N ILE A 175 3.23 -3.88 -5.64
CA ILE A 175 4.53 -3.21 -5.72
C ILE A 175 4.51 -1.88 -4.97
N TYR A 176 3.44 -1.09 -5.14
CA TYR A 176 3.30 0.20 -4.50
C TYR A 176 3.17 0.13 -2.98
N ALA A 177 2.54 -0.92 -2.45
CA ALA A 177 2.34 -1.10 -1.01
C ALA A 177 3.62 -1.42 -0.24
N VAL A 178 4.55 -2.18 -0.83
CA VAL A 178 5.73 -2.73 -0.12
C VAL A 178 6.60 -1.67 0.56
N PRO A 179 6.99 -0.55 -0.06
CA PRO A 179 7.82 0.45 0.59
C PRO A 179 7.10 1.15 1.76
N PHE A 180 5.77 1.30 1.72
CA PHE A 180 5.01 1.83 2.86
C PHE A 180 4.98 0.84 4.03
N ILE A 181 4.91 -0.46 3.75
CA ILE A 181 5.03 -1.50 4.78
C ILE A 181 6.42 -1.46 5.42
N ALA A 182 7.47 -1.24 4.61
CA ALA A 182 8.84 -1.09 5.11
C ALA A 182 9.01 0.19 5.95
N MET A 183 8.41 1.30 5.55
CA MET A 183 8.37 2.53 6.33
C MET A 183 7.65 2.31 7.68
N MET A 184 6.56 1.52 7.67
CA MET A 184 5.86 1.15 8.90
C MET A 184 6.67 0.19 9.78
N SER A 185 7.49 -0.70 9.20
CA SER A 185 8.38 -1.56 9.98
C SER A 185 9.44 -0.76 10.75
N LEU A 186 9.92 0.34 10.15
CA LEU A 186 10.79 1.31 10.83
C LEU A 186 10.06 1.98 12.00
N SER A 187 8.85 2.51 11.76
CA SER A 187 8.04 3.17 12.81
C SER A 187 7.69 2.20 13.96
N SER A 188 7.36 0.95 13.65
CA SER A 188 7.03 -0.07 14.65
C SER A 188 8.24 -0.51 15.48
N ALA A 189 9.45 -0.44 14.93
CA ALA A 189 10.68 -0.72 15.66
C ALA A 189 11.06 0.41 16.64
N LEU A 190 10.60 1.65 16.40
CA LEU A 190 10.90 2.81 17.26
C LEU A 190 10.07 2.83 18.54
N VAL A 191 8.84 2.30 18.52
CA VAL A 191 7.90 2.42 19.63
C VAL A 191 7.42 1.06 20.15
N GLY A 192 6.87 1.04 21.36
CA GLY A 192 6.35 -0.17 22.00
C GLY A 192 4.81 -0.28 21.96
N SER A 193 4.14 0.40 21.03
CA SER A 193 2.68 0.34 20.91
C SER A 193 2.26 0.52 19.45
N ALA A 194 1.34 -0.32 18.98
CA ALA A 194 0.82 -0.24 17.62
C ALA A 194 0.11 1.08 17.32
N ALA A 195 -0.57 1.66 18.32
CA ALA A 195 -1.23 2.96 18.16
C ALA A 195 -0.22 4.10 17.95
N LEU A 196 0.86 4.12 18.74
CA LEU A 196 1.95 5.09 18.57
C LEU A 196 2.70 4.86 17.25
N SER A 197 2.90 3.62 16.85
CA SER A 197 3.50 3.25 15.56
C SER A 197 2.66 3.78 14.39
N ALA A 198 1.34 3.57 14.43
CA ALA A 198 0.42 4.11 13.43
C ALA A 198 0.48 5.64 13.39
N LEU A 199 0.44 6.30 14.55
CA LEU A 199 0.49 7.75 14.65
C LEU A 199 1.81 8.31 14.09
N LEU A 200 2.94 7.69 14.41
CA LEU A 200 4.25 8.08 13.88
C LEU A 200 4.32 7.89 12.36
N GLY A 201 3.95 6.72 11.85
CA GLY A 201 4.06 6.42 10.42
C GLY A 201 3.10 7.26 9.58
N ILE A 202 1.82 7.33 9.98
CA ILE A 202 0.80 8.13 9.30
C ILE A 202 1.11 9.61 9.47
N GLY A 203 1.48 10.05 10.68
CA GLY A 203 1.85 11.44 10.95
C GLY A 203 3.05 11.88 10.13
N PHE A 204 4.11 11.07 10.05
CA PHE A 204 5.26 11.34 9.21
C PHE A 204 4.86 11.48 7.73
N TYR A 205 4.04 10.56 7.21
CA TYR A 205 3.55 10.61 5.85
C TYR A 205 2.79 11.92 5.56
N PHE A 206 1.86 12.30 6.42
CA PHE A 206 1.08 13.53 6.25
C PHE A 206 1.93 14.79 6.39
N ILE A 207 2.81 14.85 7.39
CA ILE A 207 3.70 16.01 7.58
C ILE A 207 4.57 16.24 6.35
N VAL A 208 5.23 15.20 5.84
CA VAL A 208 6.05 15.33 4.64
C VAL A 208 5.20 15.71 3.42
N THR A 209 4.01 15.12 3.26
CA THR A 209 3.09 15.48 2.17
C THR A 209 2.67 16.95 2.24
N ILE A 210 2.36 17.47 3.42
CA ILE A 210 2.03 18.90 3.63
C ILE A 210 3.24 19.78 3.30
N ILE A 211 4.43 19.41 3.78
CA ILE A 211 5.67 20.16 3.49
C ILE A 211 5.90 20.22 1.98
N VAL A 212 5.82 19.10 1.28
CA VAL A 212 5.98 19.04 -0.19
C VAL A 212 4.94 19.93 -0.87
N SER A 213 3.68 19.90 -0.44
CA SER A 213 2.62 20.72 -1.01
C SER A 213 2.89 22.21 -0.81
N VAL A 214 3.26 22.62 0.40
CA VAL A 214 3.58 24.04 0.72
C VAL A 214 4.83 24.50 -0.04
N MET A 215 5.88 23.68 -0.10
CA MET A 215 7.10 24.03 -0.83
C MET A 215 6.87 24.09 -2.34
N GLY A 216 5.94 23.33 -2.88
CA GLY A 216 5.54 23.38 -4.29
C GLY A 216 5.03 24.76 -4.72
N PHE A 217 4.41 25.53 -3.81
CA PHE A 217 3.99 26.92 -4.08
C PHE A 217 5.15 27.92 -4.10
N GLN A 218 6.27 27.62 -3.41
CA GLN A 218 7.40 28.53 -3.27
C GLN A 218 8.55 28.19 -4.19
N SER A 219 8.88 26.90 -4.32
CA SER A 219 10.00 26.40 -5.11
C SER A 219 9.76 24.95 -5.54
N GLY A 220 9.45 24.76 -6.82
CA GLY A 220 9.20 23.42 -7.37
C GLY A 220 10.40 22.48 -7.21
N GLN A 221 11.63 22.97 -7.33
CA GLN A 221 12.84 22.15 -7.18
C GLN A 221 13.03 21.62 -5.76
N LEU A 222 12.80 22.45 -4.74
CA LEU A 222 12.89 22.00 -3.35
C LEU A 222 11.77 21.01 -2.99
N ALA A 223 10.55 21.25 -3.49
CA ALA A 223 9.43 20.33 -3.30
C ALA A 223 9.73 18.96 -3.92
N GLU A 224 10.33 18.93 -5.10
CA GLU A 224 10.75 17.68 -5.76
C GLU A 224 11.75 16.91 -4.92
N VAL A 225 12.81 17.56 -4.43
CA VAL A 225 13.81 16.91 -3.56
C VAL A 225 13.19 16.33 -2.30
N VAL A 226 12.30 17.08 -1.62
CA VAL A 226 11.64 16.60 -0.40
C VAL A 226 10.64 15.48 -0.71
N SER A 227 10.01 15.48 -1.88
CA SER A 227 9.08 14.42 -2.29
C SER A 227 9.77 13.04 -2.37
N TYR A 228 11.07 13.00 -2.67
CA TYR A 228 11.85 11.74 -2.67
C TYR A 228 12.00 11.10 -1.27
N ILE A 229 11.61 11.76 -0.19
CA ILE A 229 11.55 11.13 1.13
C ILE A 229 10.43 10.09 1.17
N LEU A 230 9.30 10.34 0.51
CA LEU A 230 8.16 9.43 0.49
C LEU A 230 8.18 8.50 -0.72
N PRO A 231 7.73 7.26 -0.60
CA PRO A 231 7.65 6.31 -1.72
C PRO A 231 6.46 6.58 -2.66
N ASN A 232 6.11 7.86 -2.85
CA ASN A 232 5.02 8.30 -3.73
C ASN A 232 5.49 8.64 -5.15
N THR A 233 6.79 8.77 -5.36
CA THR A 233 7.40 9.29 -6.59
C THR A 233 7.06 8.49 -7.85
N MET A 234 6.86 7.17 -7.71
CA MET A 234 6.56 6.29 -8.84
C MET A 234 5.05 6.04 -9.04
N LYS A 235 4.19 6.77 -8.34
CA LYS A 235 2.74 6.62 -8.47
C LYS A 235 2.24 6.90 -9.88
N SER A 236 2.71 7.98 -10.51
CA SER A 236 2.37 8.35 -11.89
C SER A 236 2.76 7.29 -12.91
N GLU A 237 3.94 6.69 -12.75
CA GLU A 237 4.42 5.62 -13.62
C GLU A 237 3.52 4.37 -13.54
N LEU A 238 3.03 4.01 -12.34
CA LEU A 238 2.13 2.87 -12.16
C LEU A 238 0.74 3.08 -12.77
N LEU A 239 0.35 4.33 -13.02
CA LEU A 239 -0.91 4.67 -13.69
C LEU A 239 -0.84 4.55 -15.23
N LEU A 240 0.36 4.46 -15.82
CA LEU A 240 0.53 4.38 -17.27
C LEU A 240 0.23 3.00 -17.88
N PHE A 241 0.19 1.94 -17.08
CA PHE A 241 -0.01 0.55 -17.55
C PHE A 241 1.00 0.11 -18.62
N GLU A 242 2.19 0.68 -18.60
CA GLU A 242 3.30 0.33 -19.50
C GLU A 242 4.31 -0.57 -18.77
N PHE A 243 4.81 -1.60 -19.45
CA PHE A 243 5.78 -2.52 -18.85
C PHE A 243 7.10 -1.84 -18.47
N GLY A 244 7.56 -0.87 -19.29
CA GLY A 244 8.75 -0.08 -18.98
C GLY A 244 8.59 0.78 -17.73
N ALA A 245 7.42 1.42 -17.56
CA ALA A 245 7.07 2.20 -16.38
C ALA A 245 6.99 1.30 -15.13
N LEU A 246 6.44 0.08 -15.28
CA LEU A 246 6.37 -0.90 -14.20
C LEU A 246 7.78 -1.29 -13.71
N ILE A 247 8.72 -1.63 -14.63
CA ILE A 247 10.10 -1.99 -14.26
C ILE A 247 10.78 -0.84 -13.52
N LYS A 248 10.64 0.39 -14.01
CA LYS A 248 11.18 1.58 -13.35
C LYS A 248 10.61 1.75 -11.94
N ALA A 249 9.28 1.61 -11.80
CA ALA A 249 8.61 1.69 -10.52
C ALA A 249 9.05 0.59 -9.56
N VAL A 250 9.21 -0.65 -10.02
CA VAL A 250 9.77 -1.76 -9.22
C VAL A 250 11.15 -1.42 -8.70
N GLY A 251 12.07 -0.96 -9.58
CA GLY A 251 13.42 -0.62 -9.20
C GLY A 251 13.48 0.42 -8.08
N VAL A 252 12.74 1.51 -8.23
CA VAL A 252 12.72 2.60 -7.24
C VAL A 252 12.02 2.15 -5.95
N ASN A 253 10.90 1.43 -6.02
CA ASN A 253 10.20 0.93 -4.83
C ASN A 253 11.02 -0.10 -4.04
N VAL A 254 11.85 -0.92 -4.71
CA VAL A 254 12.80 -1.82 -4.05
C VAL A 254 13.85 -1.04 -3.29
N ILE A 255 14.37 0.07 -3.84
CA ILE A 255 15.32 0.94 -3.13
C ILE A 255 14.68 1.48 -1.85
N TYR A 256 13.48 2.05 -1.93
CA TYR A 256 12.75 2.53 -0.74
C TYR A 256 12.52 1.41 0.29
N MET A 257 12.07 0.23 -0.17
CA MET A 257 11.88 -0.93 0.70
C MET A 257 13.16 -1.28 1.44
N VAL A 258 14.29 -1.39 0.72
CA VAL A 258 15.58 -1.77 1.33
C VAL A 258 16.03 -0.72 2.33
N VAL A 259 15.94 0.57 2.01
CA VAL A 259 16.36 1.66 2.89
C VAL A 259 15.53 1.66 4.19
N TYR A 260 14.20 1.69 4.10
CA TYR A 260 13.34 1.74 5.29
C TYR A 260 13.42 0.45 6.11
N PHE A 261 13.45 -0.71 5.45
CA PHE A 261 13.57 -2.00 6.11
C PHE A 261 14.92 -2.12 6.86
N TYR A 262 16.02 -1.71 6.23
CA TYR A 262 17.34 -1.78 6.83
C TYR A 262 17.48 -0.84 8.03
N LEU A 263 16.98 0.39 7.93
CA LEU A 263 16.96 1.33 9.05
C LEU A 263 16.15 0.80 10.23
N GLY A 264 14.98 0.24 9.97
CA GLY A 264 14.15 -0.39 11.00
C GLY A 264 14.82 -1.61 11.61
N TRP A 265 15.50 -2.43 10.80
CA TRP A 265 16.30 -3.55 11.27
C TRP A 265 17.44 -3.11 12.19
N LEU A 266 18.18 -2.05 11.85
CA LEU A 266 19.25 -1.53 12.69
C LEU A 266 18.74 -1.12 14.07
N ILE A 267 17.60 -0.44 14.13
CA ILE A 267 16.98 -0.01 15.40
C ILE A 267 16.54 -1.24 16.20
N PHE A 268 15.80 -2.16 15.55
CA PHE A 268 15.31 -3.36 16.20
C PHE A 268 16.43 -4.26 16.74
N SER A 269 17.53 -4.38 15.98
CA SER A 269 18.68 -5.25 16.38
C SER A 269 19.46 -4.71 17.56
N ARG A 270 19.52 -3.39 17.75
CA ARG A 270 20.25 -2.71 18.84
C ARG A 270 19.42 -2.50 20.09
N ARG A 271 18.13 -2.80 20.04
CA ARG A 271 17.24 -2.58 21.19
C ARG A 271 17.51 -3.59 22.29
N ASP A 272 17.78 -3.09 23.49
CA ASP A 272 17.87 -3.90 24.70
C ASP A 272 16.47 -4.37 25.09
N ILE A 273 16.34 -5.68 25.41
CA ILE A 273 15.06 -6.36 25.65
C ILE A 273 15.13 -7.11 26.97
#